data_372fc7196cc09242d132658689196f3d
#
_entry.id   372fc7196cc09242d132658689196f3d
#
_cell.length_a   1.000
_cell.length_b   1.000
_cell.length_c   1.000
_cell.angle_alpha   90.00
_cell.angle_beta   90.00
_cell.angle_gamma   90.00
#
_symmetry.space_group_name_H-M   'P 1'
#
loop_
_entity.id
_entity.type
_entity.pdbx_description
1 polymer ?
#
loop_
_entity_poly.entity_id
_entity_poly.type
_entity_poly.pdbx_seq_one_letter_code
_entity_poly.pdbx_strand_id
1 'polypeptide(L)'
;MQGGLLQKCEHGRLMFNIDQPDSAPDSDDRDGDVTMHDGTMHDVTMHGQGSFFGRRKGHKLRAHQADLIEHLLPHLALQIGGPAPEPLTALFDPPIEHVRLEIGFGGGEHLIAEALAHPDTGFIGAEPYVNGMAKILARIEADNIRNIRLFAGDASELLAWVPAGSLARIDLIHPDPWPKRRHWKRRFVQDGTVTAMSRALAPHGEFRFVSDIDGYNAWTLAHLLRAPDFDWLAERADDWRKPWPNYTMTRYGRKAEREGRRANYLRFERA
;
A
#
# COMPACT_ATOMS: atom_id res chain seq x y z
N MET A 1 4.06 33.85 -7.56
CA MET A 1 3.88 33.43 -8.96
C MET A 1 5.26 33.19 -9.55
N GLN A 2 5.70 31.98 -9.66
CA GLN A 2 6.80 31.59 -10.54
C GLN A 2 6.51 30.14 -10.96
N GLY A 3 6.08 30.00 -12.23
CA GLY A 3 5.88 28.72 -12.86
C GLY A 3 7.22 28.17 -13.34
N GLY A 4 7.64 27.03 -12.79
CA GLY A 4 8.77 26.28 -13.33
C GLY A 4 8.42 25.76 -14.73
N LEU A 5 9.21 26.11 -15.72
CA LEU A 5 9.09 25.63 -17.10
C LEU A 5 9.45 24.14 -17.14
N LEU A 6 8.55 23.36 -17.70
CA LEU A 6 8.79 21.96 -18.10
C LEU A 6 9.58 21.96 -19.42
N GLN A 7 10.79 21.45 -19.42
CA GLN A 7 11.60 21.25 -20.61
C GLN A 7 11.69 19.76 -20.96
N LYS A 8 11.23 19.38 -22.15
CA LYS A 8 11.36 18.01 -22.68
C LYS A 8 12.78 17.79 -23.20
N CYS A 9 13.46 16.78 -22.69
CA CYS A 9 14.70 16.28 -23.29
C CYS A 9 14.42 15.24 -24.39
N GLU A 10 15.36 15.07 -25.32
CA GLU A 10 15.28 14.27 -26.57
C GLU A 10 14.94 12.76 -26.40
N HIS A 11 14.69 12.28 -25.17
CA HIS A 11 14.29 10.91 -24.87
C HIS A 11 12.97 10.81 -24.11
N GLY A 12 12.11 11.83 -24.18
CA GLY A 12 10.75 11.77 -23.61
C GLY A 12 10.67 11.80 -22.07
N ARG A 13 11.79 11.97 -21.34
CA ARG A 13 11.81 12.08 -19.87
C ARG A 13 11.72 13.54 -19.42
N LEU A 14 10.85 13.79 -18.43
CA LEU A 14 10.71 15.07 -17.74
C LEU A 14 11.74 15.20 -16.60
N MET A 15 12.50 16.30 -16.57
CA MET A 15 13.39 16.61 -15.44
C MET A 15 12.77 17.66 -14.53
N PHE A 16 12.79 17.40 -13.22
CA PHE A 16 12.43 18.34 -12.18
C PHE A 16 13.68 18.84 -11.47
N ASN A 17 13.82 20.15 -11.33
CA ASN A 17 14.83 20.75 -10.46
C ASN A 17 14.21 20.85 -9.05
N ILE A 18 14.78 20.13 -8.09
CA ILE A 18 14.33 20.12 -6.70
C ILE A 18 15.24 21.01 -5.90
N ASP A 19 14.84 22.28 -5.69
CA ASP A 19 15.43 23.14 -4.68
C ASP A 19 15.05 22.62 -3.29
N GLN A 20 16.03 22.43 -2.43
CA GLN A 20 15.85 21.93 -1.07
C GLN A 20 15.19 23.02 -0.19
N PRO A 21 14.15 22.72 0.56
CA PRO A 21 13.65 23.65 1.57
C PRO A 21 14.48 23.60 2.85
N ASP A 22 14.67 24.80 3.41
CA ASP A 22 15.41 25.12 4.63
C ASP A 22 14.95 24.37 5.89
N SER A 23 15.90 24.15 6.76
CA SER A 23 15.80 23.44 8.04
C SER A 23 15.02 24.24 9.10
N ALA A 24 13.98 23.65 9.69
CA ALA A 24 13.39 24.09 10.93
C ALA A 24 13.98 23.33 12.15
N PRO A 25 14.08 23.94 13.34
CA PRO A 25 14.84 23.38 14.46
C PRO A 25 14.12 22.25 15.20
N ASP A 26 14.92 21.33 15.71
CA ASP A 26 14.59 20.13 16.47
C ASP A 26 14.08 20.50 17.87
N SER A 27 12.87 20.04 18.26
CA SER A 27 12.43 20.00 19.64
C SER A 27 12.39 18.55 20.13
N ASP A 28 13.10 18.33 21.21
CA ASP A 28 13.37 17.10 21.92
C ASP A 28 12.08 16.58 22.61
N ASP A 29 11.60 15.38 22.26
CA ASP A 29 10.57 14.67 23.02
C ASP A 29 11.07 13.27 23.39
N ARG A 30 11.20 13.07 24.69
CA ARG A 30 11.67 11.83 25.34
C ARG A 30 10.60 10.75 25.27
N ASP A 31 10.96 9.61 24.69
CA ASP A 31 10.17 8.38 24.72
C ASP A 31 10.20 7.76 26.13
N GLY A 32 9.04 7.76 26.80
CA GLY A 32 8.82 6.99 28.01
C GLY A 32 8.48 5.54 27.70
N ASP A 33 9.36 4.65 28.16
CA ASP A 33 9.19 3.19 28.17
C ASP A 33 8.09 2.79 29.17
N VAL A 34 7.03 2.11 28.73
CA VAL A 34 6.02 1.48 29.58
C VAL A 34 5.93 -0.01 29.26
N THR A 35 6.61 -0.78 30.08
CA THR A 35 6.46 -2.26 30.18
C THR A 35 5.07 -2.61 30.68
N MET A 36 4.34 -3.47 29.97
CA MET A 36 3.09 -4.08 30.41
C MET A 36 3.09 -5.59 30.21
N HIS A 37 2.63 -6.27 31.23
CA HIS A 37 2.61 -7.70 31.48
C HIS A 37 1.74 -8.52 30.51
N ASP A 38 2.20 -9.74 30.34
CA ASP A 38 1.73 -10.98 29.77
C ASP A 38 0.23 -11.28 29.96
N GLY A 39 -0.42 -11.67 28.86
CA GLY A 39 -1.73 -12.29 28.82
C GLY A 39 -1.79 -13.15 27.55
N THR A 40 -1.69 -14.45 27.72
CA THR A 40 -1.75 -15.51 26.71
C THR A 40 -2.91 -15.32 25.74
N MET A 41 -2.61 -14.88 24.53
CA MET A 41 -3.45 -15.04 23.34
C MET A 41 -2.81 -16.11 22.45
N HIS A 42 -3.63 -17.04 21.97
CA HIS A 42 -3.23 -18.03 20.98
C HIS A 42 -2.53 -17.35 19.81
N ASP A 43 -1.35 -17.85 19.49
CA ASP A 43 -0.41 -17.33 18.52
C ASP A 43 -0.97 -17.49 17.09
N VAL A 44 -1.73 -16.51 16.62
CA VAL A 44 -1.92 -16.32 15.17
C VAL A 44 -0.56 -15.91 14.67
N THR A 45 0.11 -16.81 13.97
CA THR A 45 1.48 -16.65 13.46
C THR A 45 1.56 -15.38 12.60
N MET A 46 1.89 -14.28 13.25
CA MET A 46 2.22 -13.03 12.60
C MET A 46 3.59 -13.20 11.98
N HIS A 47 3.64 -13.40 10.68
CA HIS A 47 4.88 -13.60 9.96
C HIS A 47 5.83 -12.41 10.12
N GLY A 48 7.09 -12.72 10.35
CA GLY A 48 8.23 -11.91 9.97
C GLY A 48 8.82 -10.95 10.98
N GLN A 49 10.12 -11.09 11.17
CA GLN A 49 11.03 -10.03 11.61
C GLN A 49 11.37 -9.11 10.42
N GLY A 50 10.36 -8.67 9.66
CA GLY A 50 10.53 -7.74 8.55
C GLY A 50 10.82 -6.31 9.04
N SER A 51 11.30 -5.46 8.17
CA SER A 51 11.63 -4.05 8.41
C SER A 51 10.40 -3.12 8.58
N PHE A 52 9.23 -3.68 8.94
CA PHE A 52 8.03 -2.88 9.18
C PHE A 52 8.18 -2.00 10.43
N PHE A 53 8.05 -0.69 10.25
CA PHE A 53 8.25 0.33 11.28
C PHE A 53 6.95 0.90 11.85
N GLY A 54 5.78 0.47 11.37
CA GLY A 54 4.47 0.95 11.80
C GLY A 54 3.97 0.29 13.08
N ARG A 55 2.81 0.76 13.57
CA ARG A 55 2.13 0.17 14.73
C ARG A 55 1.49 -1.18 14.32
N ARG A 56 1.77 -2.24 15.09
CA ARG A 56 1.19 -3.58 14.86
C ARG A 56 -0.11 -3.81 15.63
N LYS A 57 -0.29 -3.22 16.82
CA LYS A 57 -1.49 -3.36 17.67
C LYS A 57 -2.03 -1.99 18.07
N GLY A 58 -3.35 -1.86 18.17
CA GLY A 58 -4.07 -0.67 18.60
C GLY A 58 -4.85 -0.90 19.89
N HIS A 59 -6.04 -0.28 19.99
CA HIS A 59 -6.97 -0.53 21.09
C HIS A 59 -7.43 -1.99 21.10
N LYS A 60 -7.88 -2.46 22.28
CA LYS A 60 -8.48 -3.79 22.46
C LYS A 60 -9.60 -4.01 21.41
N LEU A 61 -9.59 -5.15 20.77
CA LEU A 61 -10.64 -5.54 19.82
C LEU A 61 -11.98 -5.75 20.54
N ARG A 62 -13.08 -5.46 19.85
CA ARG A 62 -14.41 -5.85 20.29
C ARG A 62 -14.55 -7.37 20.17
N ALA A 63 -15.46 -8.00 20.95
CA ALA A 63 -15.63 -9.44 20.96
C ALA A 63 -15.81 -10.04 19.55
N HIS A 64 -16.74 -9.50 18.75
CA HIS A 64 -16.93 -9.94 17.36
C HIS A 64 -15.67 -9.77 16.48
N GLN A 65 -14.90 -8.69 16.66
CA GLN A 65 -13.66 -8.50 15.90
C GLN A 65 -12.58 -9.52 16.28
N ALA A 66 -12.51 -9.91 17.56
CA ALA A 66 -11.59 -10.93 18.01
C ALA A 66 -12.00 -12.32 17.46
N ASP A 67 -13.29 -12.62 17.46
CA ASP A 67 -13.87 -13.82 16.88
C ASP A 67 -13.54 -13.95 15.38
N LEU A 68 -13.65 -12.85 14.60
CA LEU A 68 -13.30 -12.84 13.18
C LEU A 68 -11.80 -13.08 12.93
N ILE A 69 -10.92 -12.55 13.79
CA ILE A 69 -9.49 -12.83 13.72
C ILE A 69 -9.22 -14.31 13.99
N GLU A 70 -9.94 -14.90 14.93
CA GLU A 70 -9.74 -16.32 15.33
C GLU A 70 -10.32 -17.29 14.29
N HIS A 71 -11.51 -16.99 13.76
CA HIS A 71 -12.26 -17.96 12.96
C HIS A 71 -12.34 -17.65 11.46
N LEU A 72 -12.40 -16.40 11.05
CA LEU A 72 -12.50 -16.03 9.62
C LEU A 72 -11.11 -15.80 8.98
N LEU A 73 -10.20 -15.11 9.67
CA LEU A 73 -8.88 -14.81 9.10
C LEU A 73 -8.13 -16.06 8.62
N PRO A 74 -8.11 -17.20 9.33
CA PRO A 74 -7.40 -18.39 8.87
C PRO A 74 -7.84 -18.91 7.49
N HIS A 75 -9.11 -18.69 7.11
CA HIS A 75 -9.64 -19.08 5.79
C HIS A 75 -9.28 -18.12 4.67
N LEU A 76 -8.89 -16.88 4.99
CA LEU A 76 -8.53 -15.84 4.04
C LEU A 76 -7.03 -15.54 4.01
N ALA A 77 -6.30 -15.98 5.05
CA ALA A 77 -4.90 -15.66 5.24
C ALA A 77 -4.00 -16.41 4.25
N LEU A 78 -3.09 -15.66 3.62
CA LEU A 78 -2.01 -16.25 2.83
C LEU A 78 -0.92 -16.79 3.74
N GLN A 79 -0.52 -18.03 3.47
CA GLN A 79 0.60 -18.70 4.13
C GLN A 79 1.80 -18.68 3.19
N ILE A 80 2.76 -17.79 3.44
CA ILE A 80 3.93 -17.60 2.57
C ILE A 80 5.15 -18.46 2.93
N GLY A 81 4.97 -19.44 3.81
CA GLY A 81 6.04 -20.37 4.22
C GLY A 81 6.44 -21.43 3.19
N GLY A 82 5.69 -21.54 2.09
CA GLY A 82 5.95 -22.41 0.94
C GLY A 82 5.93 -21.64 -0.38
N PRO A 83 6.10 -22.32 -1.53
CA PRO A 83 6.03 -21.67 -2.83
C PRO A 83 4.63 -21.11 -3.10
N ALA A 84 4.57 -20.00 -3.80
CA ALA A 84 3.30 -19.45 -4.29
C ALA A 84 2.70 -20.37 -5.37
N PRO A 85 1.37 -20.44 -5.49
CA PRO A 85 0.76 -21.16 -6.60
C PRO A 85 1.04 -20.45 -7.94
N GLU A 86 1.22 -21.23 -8.97
CA GLU A 86 1.35 -20.79 -10.36
C GLU A 86 0.28 -21.47 -11.22
N PRO A 87 -0.69 -20.74 -11.74
CA PRO A 87 -0.87 -19.27 -11.68
C PRO A 87 -1.35 -18.79 -10.29
N LEU A 88 -1.03 -17.51 -9.97
CA LEU A 88 -1.43 -16.90 -8.70
C LEU A 88 -2.97 -16.82 -8.54
N THR A 89 -3.72 -16.84 -9.64
CA THR A 89 -5.18 -16.90 -9.69
C THR A 89 -5.76 -18.14 -8.99
N ALA A 90 -4.97 -19.21 -8.85
CA ALA A 90 -5.36 -20.42 -8.12
C ALA A 90 -5.56 -20.22 -6.60
N LEU A 91 -5.23 -19.06 -6.07
CA LEU A 91 -5.58 -18.66 -4.70
C LEU A 91 -7.09 -18.44 -4.51
N PHE A 92 -7.87 -18.34 -5.57
CA PHE A 92 -9.26 -17.91 -5.54
C PHE A 92 -10.22 -18.98 -6.13
N ASP A 93 -11.38 -19.09 -5.49
CA ASP A 93 -12.51 -19.89 -5.94
C ASP A 93 -13.77 -19.04 -5.67
N PRO A 94 -14.57 -18.71 -6.68
CA PRO A 94 -14.53 -19.14 -8.10
C PRO A 94 -13.30 -18.59 -8.87
N PRO A 95 -13.04 -19.11 -10.08
CA PRO A 95 -11.94 -18.64 -10.95
C PRO A 95 -12.02 -17.14 -11.22
N ILE A 96 -10.87 -16.50 -11.28
CA ILE A 96 -10.68 -15.06 -11.53
C ILE A 96 -9.73 -14.84 -12.70
N GLU A 97 -9.76 -13.65 -13.30
CA GLU A 97 -8.93 -13.30 -14.45
C GLU A 97 -7.56 -12.72 -14.04
N HIS A 98 -7.56 -11.84 -13.05
CA HIS A 98 -6.39 -11.07 -12.63
C HIS A 98 -6.25 -11.02 -11.12
N VAL A 99 -5.01 -10.81 -10.66
CA VAL A 99 -4.74 -10.56 -9.23
C VAL A 99 -4.19 -9.14 -9.05
N ARG A 100 -4.72 -8.41 -8.07
CA ARG A 100 -4.26 -7.09 -7.64
C ARG A 100 -3.82 -7.13 -6.18
N LEU A 101 -2.83 -6.30 -5.82
CA LEU A 101 -2.31 -6.19 -4.47
C LEU A 101 -2.55 -4.77 -3.92
N GLU A 102 -3.12 -4.64 -2.73
CA GLU A 102 -3.13 -3.39 -1.97
C GLU A 102 -2.20 -3.50 -0.76
N ILE A 103 -1.23 -2.60 -0.67
CA ILE A 103 -0.23 -2.55 0.38
C ILE A 103 -0.66 -1.52 1.44
N GLY A 104 -0.75 -1.95 2.71
CA GLY A 104 -1.14 -1.09 3.81
C GLY A 104 -2.60 -0.64 3.74
N PHE A 105 -3.54 -1.55 3.50
CA PHE A 105 -4.96 -1.22 3.28
C PHE A 105 -5.65 -0.55 4.49
N GLY A 106 -5.03 -0.52 5.65
CA GLY A 106 -5.54 0.15 6.85
C GLY A 106 -6.93 -0.32 7.29
N GLY A 107 -7.98 0.43 7.00
CA GLY A 107 -9.38 0.04 7.28
C GLY A 107 -10.04 -0.78 6.20
N GLY A 108 -9.40 -0.93 5.04
CA GLY A 108 -9.87 -1.70 3.89
C GLY A 108 -10.90 -0.97 3.01
N GLU A 109 -11.12 0.34 3.21
CA GLU A 109 -12.17 1.06 2.48
C GLU A 109 -11.98 0.99 0.96
N HIS A 110 -10.73 1.17 0.47
CA HIS A 110 -10.41 1.11 -0.95
C HIS A 110 -10.44 -0.34 -1.45
N LEU A 111 -9.79 -1.26 -0.74
CA LEU A 111 -9.73 -2.68 -1.10
C LEU A 111 -11.12 -3.32 -1.23
N ILE A 112 -12.01 -3.05 -0.28
CA ILE A 112 -13.39 -3.53 -0.31
C ILE A 112 -14.16 -2.97 -1.52
N ALA A 113 -14.03 -1.66 -1.78
CA ALA A 113 -14.73 -1.03 -2.90
C ALA A 113 -14.26 -1.59 -4.26
N GLU A 114 -12.93 -1.78 -4.41
CA GLU A 114 -12.35 -2.40 -5.61
C GLU A 114 -12.82 -3.86 -5.78
N ALA A 115 -12.84 -4.65 -4.69
CA ALA A 115 -13.29 -6.04 -4.74
C ALA A 115 -14.77 -6.19 -5.13
N LEU A 116 -15.63 -5.31 -4.63
CA LEU A 116 -17.05 -5.29 -4.99
C LEU A 116 -17.28 -4.82 -6.44
N ALA A 117 -16.48 -3.86 -6.91
CA ALA A 117 -16.58 -3.33 -8.28
C ALA A 117 -16.03 -4.28 -9.35
N HIS A 118 -15.16 -5.23 -8.96
CA HIS A 118 -14.47 -6.13 -9.89
C HIS A 118 -14.54 -7.59 -9.40
N PRO A 119 -15.70 -8.26 -9.50
CA PRO A 119 -15.91 -9.61 -8.97
C PRO A 119 -15.02 -10.67 -9.64
N ASP A 120 -14.61 -10.46 -10.89
CA ASP A 120 -13.73 -11.35 -11.66
C ASP A 120 -12.23 -11.11 -11.41
N THR A 121 -11.90 -10.19 -10.50
CA THR A 121 -10.53 -9.89 -10.08
C THR A 121 -10.33 -10.37 -8.64
N GLY A 122 -9.20 -11.06 -8.39
CA GLY A 122 -8.76 -11.42 -7.05
C GLY A 122 -7.94 -10.29 -6.43
N PHE A 123 -8.17 -10.05 -5.16
CA PHE A 123 -7.47 -9.02 -4.41
C PHE A 123 -6.65 -9.62 -3.27
N ILE A 124 -5.40 -9.22 -3.18
CA ILE A 124 -4.56 -9.52 -2.02
C ILE A 124 -4.39 -8.21 -1.23
N GLY A 125 -4.70 -8.22 0.06
CA GLY A 125 -4.44 -7.11 0.96
C GLY A 125 -3.32 -7.46 1.93
N ALA A 126 -2.27 -6.62 2.01
CA ALA A 126 -1.20 -6.76 2.99
C ALA A 126 -1.32 -5.66 4.06
N GLU A 127 -1.46 -6.05 5.35
CA GLU A 127 -1.58 -5.11 6.47
C GLU A 127 -1.11 -5.76 7.78
N PRO A 128 -0.04 -5.26 8.39
CA PRO A 128 0.46 -5.80 9.66
C PRO A 128 -0.31 -5.29 10.89
N TYR A 129 -1.20 -4.28 10.75
CA TYR A 129 -1.94 -3.70 11.85
C TYR A 129 -3.22 -4.48 12.17
N VAL A 130 -3.25 -5.18 13.30
CA VAL A 130 -4.33 -6.10 13.71
C VAL A 130 -5.72 -5.43 13.69
N ASN A 131 -5.83 -4.18 14.14
CA ASN A 131 -7.12 -3.49 14.15
C ASN A 131 -7.60 -3.11 12.73
N GLY A 132 -6.68 -2.95 11.78
CA GLY A 132 -7.00 -2.82 10.36
C GLY A 132 -7.57 -4.13 9.82
N MET A 133 -6.84 -5.22 10.09
CA MET A 133 -7.25 -6.58 9.74
C MET A 133 -8.65 -6.92 10.28
N ALA A 134 -8.92 -6.64 11.56
CA ALA A 134 -10.23 -6.88 12.15
C ALA A 134 -11.37 -6.06 11.50
N LYS A 135 -11.08 -4.87 11.00
CA LYS A 135 -12.08 -4.03 10.29
C LYS A 135 -12.43 -4.58 8.93
N ILE A 136 -11.41 -4.99 8.16
CA ILE A 136 -11.67 -5.54 6.83
C ILE A 136 -12.41 -6.88 6.92
N LEU A 137 -12.09 -7.74 7.89
CA LEU A 137 -12.81 -9.00 8.12
C LEU A 137 -14.31 -8.78 8.39
N ALA A 138 -14.64 -7.78 9.22
CA ALA A 138 -16.04 -7.45 9.48
C ALA A 138 -16.81 -6.98 8.22
N ARG A 139 -16.11 -6.32 7.29
CA ARG A 139 -16.70 -5.93 6.01
C ARG A 139 -16.80 -7.10 5.03
N ILE A 140 -15.78 -7.96 4.97
CA ILE A 140 -15.79 -9.17 4.15
C ILE A 140 -16.97 -10.07 4.55
N GLU A 141 -17.17 -10.28 5.86
CA GLU A 141 -18.29 -11.05 6.38
C GLU A 141 -19.65 -10.41 6.03
N ALA A 142 -19.82 -9.11 6.36
CA ALA A 142 -21.07 -8.40 6.17
C ALA A 142 -21.50 -8.32 4.69
N ASP A 143 -20.55 -8.12 3.78
CA ASP A 143 -20.81 -7.96 2.34
C ASP A 143 -20.61 -9.27 1.56
N ASN A 144 -20.33 -10.41 2.25
CA ASN A 144 -20.09 -11.75 1.67
C ASN A 144 -19.05 -11.74 0.52
N ILE A 145 -17.93 -11.04 0.72
CA ILE A 145 -16.87 -10.87 -0.29
C ILE A 145 -16.00 -12.13 -0.35
N ARG A 146 -15.79 -12.69 -1.54
CA ARG A 146 -15.07 -13.97 -1.74
C ARG A 146 -13.75 -13.82 -2.48
N ASN A 147 -13.56 -12.71 -3.17
CA ASN A 147 -12.40 -12.45 -4.03
C ASN A 147 -11.27 -11.66 -3.31
N ILE A 148 -11.18 -11.77 -1.98
CA ILE A 148 -10.10 -11.19 -1.18
C ILE A 148 -9.30 -12.29 -0.48
N ARG A 149 -7.97 -12.16 -0.48
CA ARG A 149 -7.02 -12.86 0.40
C ARG A 149 -6.22 -11.84 1.20
N LEU A 150 -5.81 -12.21 2.41
CA LEU A 150 -5.19 -11.28 3.35
C LEU A 150 -3.81 -11.79 3.78
N PHE A 151 -2.87 -10.87 3.90
CA PHE A 151 -1.55 -11.14 4.47
C PHE A 151 -1.31 -10.24 5.69
N ALA A 152 -1.18 -10.85 6.86
CA ALA A 152 -0.97 -10.15 8.14
C ALA A 152 0.52 -9.94 8.41
N GLY A 153 1.26 -9.32 7.49
CA GLY A 153 2.71 -9.17 7.55
C GLY A 153 3.26 -8.00 6.75
N ASP A 154 4.59 -7.97 6.61
CA ASP A 154 5.29 -6.98 5.80
C ASP A 154 5.10 -7.27 4.31
N ALA A 155 4.57 -6.30 3.58
CA ALA A 155 4.34 -6.44 2.14
C ALA A 155 5.61 -6.74 1.33
N SER A 156 6.80 -6.42 1.85
CA SER A 156 8.08 -6.77 1.22
C SER A 156 8.28 -8.30 1.17
N GLU A 157 7.85 -9.03 2.20
CA GLU A 157 7.89 -10.49 2.24
C GLU A 157 6.91 -11.08 1.22
N LEU A 158 5.70 -10.51 1.16
CA LEU A 158 4.69 -10.91 0.17
C LEU A 158 5.16 -10.65 -1.26
N LEU A 159 5.75 -9.48 -1.54
CA LEU A 159 6.32 -9.17 -2.85
C LEU A 159 7.44 -10.16 -3.24
N ALA A 160 8.26 -10.61 -2.30
CA ALA A 160 9.28 -11.62 -2.57
C ALA A 160 8.67 -13.01 -2.88
N TRP A 161 7.53 -13.31 -2.26
CA TRP A 161 6.83 -14.59 -2.40
C TRP A 161 6.03 -14.74 -3.69
N VAL A 162 5.32 -13.69 -4.15
CA VAL A 162 4.49 -13.79 -5.36
C VAL A 162 5.35 -14.07 -6.60
N PRO A 163 4.86 -14.88 -7.56
CA PRO A 163 5.56 -15.16 -8.80
C PRO A 163 5.83 -13.89 -9.61
N ALA A 164 6.89 -13.89 -10.41
CA ALA A 164 7.19 -12.79 -11.32
C ALA A 164 6.07 -12.62 -12.34
N GLY A 165 5.69 -11.37 -12.62
CA GLY A 165 4.68 -11.05 -13.64
C GLY A 165 3.26 -11.52 -13.29
N SER A 166 2.95 -11.80 -12.02
CA SER A 166 1.67 -12.37 -11.61
C SER A 166 0.62 -11.34 -11.15
N LEU A 167 1.02 -10.09 -10.92
CA LEU A 167 0.11 -9.04 -10.47
C LEU A 167 -0.26 -8.09 -11.61
N ALA A 168 -1.55 -7.86 -11.83
CA ALA A 168 -2.03 -6.87 -12.79
C ALA A 168 -1.92 -5.43 -12.26
N ARG A 169 -1.98 -5.25 -10.93
CA ARG A 169 -1.88 -3.93 -10.30
C ARG A 169 -1.37 -4.04 -8.85
N ILE A 170 -0.63 -3.00 -8.44
CA ILE A 170 -0.25 -2.77 -7.04
C ILE A 170 -0.74 -1.37 -6.64
N ASP A 171 -1.49 -1.29 -5.54
CA ASP A 171 -1.99 -0.05 -4.95
C ASP A 171 -1.27 0.25 -3.63
N LEU A 172 -0.79 1.48 -3.45
CA LEU A 172 -0.20 2.00 -2.21
C LEU A 172 -0.89 3.33 -1.87
N ILE A 173 -1.92 3.26 -1.04
CA ILE A 173 -2.87 4.35 -0.82
C ILE A 173 -2.68 4.96 0.57
N HIS A 174 -2.26 6.23 0.64
CA HIS A 174 -1.96 6.99 1.86
C HIS A 174 -1.03 6.24 2.84
N PRO A 175 0.15 5.77 2.37
CA PRO A 175 1.12 5.12 3.25
C PRO A 175 1.66 6.09 4.30
N ASP A 176 2.25 5.53 5.38
CA ASP A 176 2.89 6.30 6.43
C ASP A 176 3.99 7.23 5.86
N PRO A 177 3.88 8.55 6.02
CA PRO A 177 4.72 9.49 5.26
C PRO A 177 6.14 9.66 5.79
N TRP A 178 6.37 9.31 7.08
CA TRP A 178 7.67 9.46 7.75
C TRP A 178 8.32 10.82 7.45
N PRO A 179 7.77 11.96 7.93
CA PRO A 179 8.17 13.30 7.48
C PRO A 179 9.60 13.67 7.87
N LYS A 180 10.10 13.18 9.02
CA LYS A 180 11.47 13.48 9.50
C LYS A 180 12.51 12.79 8.60
N ARG A 181 13.52 13.51 8.10
CA ARG A 181 14.55 13.01 7.19
C ARG A 181 15.23 11.72 7.67
N ARG A 182 15.54 11.62 8.97
CA ARG A 182 16.11 10.41 9.60
C ARG A 182 15.21 9.16 9.47
N HIS A 183 13.91 9.34 9.20
CA HIS A 183 12.92 8.27 9.05
C HIS A 183 12.60 7.93 7.59
N TRP A 184 13.14 8.61 6.59
CA TRP A 184 12.83 8.35 5.17
C TRP A 184 13.14 6.91 4.74
N LYS A 185 14.15 6.28 5.37
CA LYS A 185 14.44 4.86 5.20
C LYS A 185 13.30 3.91 5.62
N ARG A 186 12.26 4.42 6.32
CA ARG A 186 11.06 3.68 6.74
C ARG A 186 9.92 3.77 5.73
N ARG A 187 10.03 4.68 4.73
CA ARG A 187 9.06 4.79 3.64
C ARG A 187 9.08 3.50 2.85
N PHE A 188 7.89 3.04 2.46
CA PHE A 188 7.78 1.81 1.67
C PHE A 188 8.47 1.92 0.31
N VAL A 189 8.32 3.05 -0.38
CA VAL A 189 8.96 3.28 -1.67
C VAL A 189 10.47 3.51 -1.48
N GLN A 190 11.26 2.51 -1.84
CA GLN A 190 12.72 2.48 -1.85
C GLN A 190 13.16 1.76 -3.14
N ASP A 191 14.41 1.87 -3.55
CA ASP A 191 14.89 1.21 -4.78
C ASP A 191 14.64 -0.32 -4.74
N GLY A 192 14.89 -0.97 -3.58
CA GLY A 192 14.64 -2.41 -3.41
C GLY A 192 13.16 -2.81 -3.54
N THR A 193 12.23 -2.03 -2.96
CA THR A 193 10.79 -2.31 -3.11
C THR A 193 10.28 -1.97 -4.50
N VAL A 194 10.83 -0.94 -5.16
CA VAL A 194 10.52 -0.61 -6.56
C VAL A 194 10.92 -1.78 -7.47
N THR A 195 12.13 -2.35 -7.30
CA THR A 195 12.58 -3.53 -8.04
C THR A 195 11.66 -4.74 -7.77
N ALA A 196 11.26 -4.95 -6.51
CA ALA A 196 10.36 -6.06 -6.16
C ALA A 196 8.96 -5.89 -6.78
N MET A 197 8.43 -4.66 -6.82
CA MET A 197 7.17 -4.34 -7.49
C MET A 197 7.26 -4.54 -9.00
N SER A 198 8.35 -4.09 -9.65
CA SER A 198 8.59 -4.33 -11.08
C SER A 198 8.59 -5.82 -11.39
N ARG A 199 9.30 -6.63 -10.59
CA ARG A 199 9.32 -8.09 -10.78
C ARG A 199 7.93 -8.73 -10.65
N ALA A 200 7.14 -8.28 -9.67
CA ALA A 200 5.83 -8.87 -9.35
C ALA A 200 4.73 -8.48 -10.35
N LEU A 201 4.80 -7.28 -10.92
CA LEU A 201 3.83 -6.80 -11.92
C LEU A 201 3.98 -7.56 -13.24
N ALA A 202 2.86 -7.85 -13.87
CA ALA A 202 2.80 -8.30 -15.25
C ALA A 202 3.31 -7.20 -16.21
N PRO A 203 3.73 -7.52 -17.43
CA PRO A 203 3.92 -6.51 -18.49
C PRO A 203 2.66 -5.64 -18.61
N HIS A 204 2.83 -4.32 -18.70
CA HIS A 204 1.75 -3.32 -18.64
C HIS A 204 0.93 -3.30 -17.33
N GLY A 205 1.38 -4.00 -16.31
CA GLY A 205 0.80 -3.92 -14.97
C GLY A 205 1.03 -2.55 -14.33
N GLU A 206 0.07 -2.08 -13.52
CA GLU A 206 0.04 -0.71 -13.03
C GLU A 206 0.46 -0.63 -11.55
N PHE A 207 1.32 0.34 -11.21
CA PHE A 207 1.55 0.78 -9.84
C PHE A 207 0.82 2.10 -9.60
N ARG A 208 -0.01 2.14 -8.57
CA ARG A 208 -0.76 3.33 -8.14
C ARG A 208 -0.33 3.78 -6.76
N PHE A 209 -0.08 5.07 -6.64
CA PHE A 209 0.32 5.69 -5.38
C PHE A 209 -0.53 6.93 -5.11
N VAL A 210 -1.05 7.04 -3.88
CA VAL A 210 -1.81 8.22 -3.44
C VAL A 210 -1.23 8.75 -2.14
N SER A 211 -0.92 10.04 -2.09
CA SER A 211 -0.52 10.72 -0.86
C SER A 211 -0.88 12.20 -0.89
N ASP A 212 -1.25 12.74 0.27
CA ASP A 212 -1.47 14.16 0.53
C ASP A 212 -0.21 14.87 1.07
N ILE A 213 0.93 14.17 1.09
CA ILE A 213 2.20 14.66 1.61
C ILE A 213 3.17 14.90 0.44
N ASP A 214 3.41 16.16 0.09
CA ASP A 214 4.23 16.56 -1.06
C ASP A 214 5.64 15.96 -1.03
N GLY A 215 6.28 15.93 0.16
CA GLY A 215 7.60 15.33 0.32
C GLY A 215 7.63 13.81 0.09
N TYR A 216 6.49 13.11 0.20
CA TYR A 216 6.42 11.70 -0.14
C TYR A 216 6.08 11.51 -1.63
N ASN A 217 5.26 12.38 -2.21
CA ASN A 217 5.01 12.41 -3.66
C ASN A 217 6.31 12.62 -4.43
N ALA A 218 7.09 13.65 -4.05
CA ALA A 218 8.40 13.94 -4.67
C ALA A 218 9.39 12.76 -4.51
N TRP A 219 9.42 12.13 -3.33
CA TRP A 219 10.22 10.95 -3.07
C TRP A 219 9.84 9.79 -4.00
N THR A 220 8.55 9.49 -4.09
CA THR A 220 8.03 8.40 -4.94
C THR A 220 8.35 8.65 -6.41
N LEU A 221 8.09 9.87 -6.91
CA LEU A 221 8.48 10.28 -8.26
C LEU A 221 9.98 10.08 -8.51
N ALA A 222 10.84 10.51 -7.56
CA ALA A 222 12.29 10.39 -7.72
C ALA A 222 12.76 8.92 -7.82
N HIS A 223 12.13 7.99 -7.10
CA HIS A 223 12.44 6.57 -7.19
C HIS A 223 11.90 5.93 -8.48
N LEU A 224 10.64 6.17 -8.83
CA LEU A 224 10.01 5.54 -9.98
C LEU A 224 10.55 6.09 -11.33
N LEU A 225 10.83 7.39 -11.43
CA LEU A 225 11.40 7.97 -12.67
C LEU A 225 12.85 7.53 -12.94
N ARG A 226 13.57 7.05 -11.92
CA ARG A 226 14.91 6.46 -12.11
C ARG A 226 14.85 4.98 -12.45
N ALA A 227 13.74 4.30 -12.12
CA ALA A 227 13.58 2.88 -12.39
C ALA A 227 13.32 2.66 -13.89
N PRO A 228 14.16 1.87 -14.60
CA PRO A 228 14.03 1.70 -16.05
C PRO A 228 12.77 0.94 -16.46
N ASP A 229 12.19 0.20 -15.51
CA ASP A 229 11.05 -0.68 -15.75
C ASP A 229 9.69 0.02 -15.56
N PHE A 230 9.68 1.33 -15.27
CA PHE A 230 8.44 2.05 -15.03
C PHE A 230 8.31 3.30 -15.89
N ASP A 231 7.17 3.43 -16.54
CA ASP A 231 6.75 4.62 -17.26
C ASP A 231 5.68 5.38 -16.49
N TRP A 232 5.88 6.70 -16.32
CA TRP A 232 4.88 7.55 -15.68
C TRP A 232 3.76 7.89 -16.67
N LEU A 233 2.52 7.57 -16.29
CA LEU A 233 1.35 7.71 -17.17
C LEU A 233 0.78 9.14 -17.25
N ALA A 234 1.40 10.14 -16.63
CA ALA A 234 0.91 11.52 -16.65
C ALA A 234 1.50 12.33 -17.82
N GLU A 235 0.65 12.87 -18.67
CA GLU A 235 0.99 13.82 -19.74
C GLU A 235 0.75 15.27 -19.33
N ARG A 236 -0.20 15.51 -18.42
CA ARG A 236 -0.63 16.82 -17.94
C ARG A 236 -0.92 16.82 -16.44
N ALA A 237 -1.01 18.01 -15.87
CA ALA A 237 -1.14 18.17 -14.42
C ALA A 237 -2.40 17.50 -13.83
N ASP A 238 -3.50 17.47 -14.57
CA ASP A 238 -4.75 16.86 -14.11
C ASP A 238 -4.64 15.35 -13.95
N ASP A 239 -3.73 14.69 -14.66
CA ASP A 239 -3.57 13.23 -14.64
C ASP A 239 -3.02 12.71 -13.29
N TRP A 240 -2.39 13.58 -12.50
CA TRP A 240 -1.87 13.26 -11.18
C TRP A 240 -2.44 14.13 -10.03
N ARG A 241 -3.17 15.21 -10.36
CA ARG A 241 -3.83 16.08 -9.37
C ARG A 241 -5.28 15.70 -9.09
N LYS A 242 -5.89 14.90 -9.96
CA LYS A 242 -7.26 14.41 -9.83
C LYS A 242 -7.25 12.89 -9.65
N PRO A 243 -8.19 12.34 -8.87
CA PRO A 243 -8.33 10.90 -8.76
C PRO A 243 -8.69 10.30 -10.13
N TRP A 244 -8.25 9.06 -10.36
CA TRP A 244 -8.73 8.28 -11.50
C TRP A 244 -10.23 7.97 -11.36
N PRO A 245 -10.94 7.64 -12.46
CA PRO A 245 -12.35 7.27 -12.41
C PRO A 245 -12.59 6.13 -11.41
N ASN A 246 -13.69 6.23 -10.66
CA ASN A 246 -14.12 5.25 -9.65
C ASN A 246 -13.18 5.11 -8.43
N TYR A 247 -12.23 6.03 -8.23
CA TYR A 247 -11.41 6.02 -7.02
C TYR A 247 -12.29 6.16 -5.76
N THR A 248 -12.11 5.25 -4.82
CA THR A 248 -12.81 5.30 -3.54
C THR A 248 -11.98 6.04 -2.50
N MET A 249 -12.50 7.18 -2.05
CA MET A 249 -11.86 8.00 -1.03
C MET A 249 -11.78 7.26 0.32
N THR A 250 -10.56 7.08 0.82
CA THR A 250 -10.31 6.49 2.13
C THR A 250 -10.59 7.47 3.28
N ARG A 251 -10.65 6.96 4.51
CA ARG A 251 -10.75 7.83 5.71
C ARG A 251 -9.56 8.80 5.82
N TYR A 252 -8.37 8.39 5.36
CA TYR A 252 -7.17 9.24 5.36
C TYR A 252 -7.28 10.36 4.34
N GLY A 253 -7.78 10.08 3.13
CA GLY A 253 -8.08 11.09 2.13
C GLY A 253 -9.10 12.11 2.64
N ARG A 254 -10.22 11.64 3.22
CA ARG A 254 -11.21 12.53 3.85
C ARG A 254 -10.65 13.37 5.00
N LYS A 255 -9.70 12.82 5.79
CA LYS A 255 -9.02 13.58 6.83
C LYS A 255 -8.13 14.66 6.21
N ALA A 256 -7.35 14.34 5.19
CA ALA A 256 -6.49 15.29 4.47
C ALA A 256 -7.30 16.46 3.90
N GLU A 257 -8.43 16.18 3.24
CA GLU A 257 -9.32 17.22 2.71
C GLU A 257 -9.85 18.16 3.80
N ARG A 258 -10.30 17.61 4.94
CA ARG A 258 -10.76 18.42 6.08
C ARG A 258 -9.67 19.31 6.66
N GLU A 259 -8.41 18.91 6.55
CA GLU A 259 -7.24 19.66 6.97
C GLU A 259 -6.67 20.55 5.85
N GLY A 260 -7.37 20.68 4.73
CA GLY A 260 -7.00 21.54 3.60
C GLY A 260 -5.84 20.99 2.75
N ARG A 261 -5.42 19.74 2.96
CA ARG A 261 -4.39 19.08 2.14
C ARG A 261 -5.03 18.42 0.93
N ARG A 262 -4.30 18.43 -0.20
CA ARG A 262 -4.73 17.79 -1.44
C ARG A 262 -3.86 16.57 -1.72
N ALA A 263 -4.50 15.45 -2.03
CA ALA A 263 -3.79 14.25 -2.45
C ALA A 263 -3.34 14.39 -3.92
N ASN A 264 -2.22 13.75 -4.22
CA ASN A 264 -1.75 13.47 -5.57
C ASN A 264 -1.92 11.98 -5.88
N TYR A 265 -2.21 11.67 -7.13
CA TYR A 265 -2.61 10.36 -7.64
C TYR A 265 -1.62 9.93 -8.74
N LEU A 266 -0.54 9.28 -8.34
CA LEU A 266 0.51 8.88 -9.26
C LEU A 266 0.21 7.50 -9.83
N ARG A 267 0.40 7.35 -11.15
CA ARG A 267 0.19 6.09 -11.87
C ARG A 267 1.41 5.80 -12.73
N PHE A 268 1.92 4.60 -12.59
CA PHE A 268 3.06 4.11 -13.39
C PHE A 268 2.69 2.78 -14.00
N GLU A 269 3.12 2.55 -15.22
CA GLU A 269 2.99 1.27 -15.92
C GLU A 269 4.34 0.57 -15.93
N ARG A 270 4.35 -0.75 -15.75
CA ARG A 270 5.54 -1.56 -15.97
C ARG A 270 5.77 -1.70 -17.48
N ALA A 271 6.96 -1.29 -17.95
CA ALA A 271 7.41 -1.42 -19.33
C ALA A 271 7.54 -2.90 -19.77
#